data_b1165a8adf06cb5e06c1e2249976bc5b
#
_entry.id   b1165a8adf06cb5e06c1e2249976bc5b
#
_cell.length_a   1.000
_cell.length_b   1.000
_cell.length_c   1.000
_cell.angle_alpha   90.00
_cell.angle_beta   90.00
_cell.angle_gamma   90.00
#
_symmetry.space_group_name_H-M   'P 1'
#
loop_
_entity.id
_entity.type
_entity.pdbx_description
1 polymer ?
#
loop_
_entity_poly.entity_id
_entity_poly.type
_entity_poly.pdbx_seq_one_letter_code
_entity_poly.pdbx_strand_id
1 'polypeptide(L)'
;MATTAAYDEIADWYEHEFLGATDTGHADPLGLGDLITELLGEGTGTCLEIGCGTGVHTARVRALGRTPVGVDLSAGMLGHARARLPVARADAERLPFRDGSLPAVLAVMVHTDMPGYPAVLREVARVLSPGGVFVHIGVHPCFCGGFADRSDPERIVVRPGYLDGHRTTDSWTDQGLRDKVGATHRPLPELLHAFLDAGLTPERFAESGGATPLVLATRARSAAGTAPGTGTAPGTGTAPGRR
;
A
#
# COMPACT_ATOMS: atom_id res chain seq x y z
N MET A 1 24.85 8.27 -3.27
CA MET A 1 24.77 7.03 -4.08
C MET A 1 23.29 6.74 -4.26
N ALA A 2 22.81 6.44 -5.48
CA ALA A 2 21.43 6.02 -5.68
C ALA A 2 21.24 4.65 -5.00
N THR A 3 20.26 4.54 -4.14
CA THR A 3 19.89 3.26 -3.50
C THR A 3 19.38 2.34 -4.59
N THR A 4 20.05 1.22 -4.82
CA THR A 4 19.58 0.16 -5.72
C THR A 4 18.39 -0.51 -5.03
N ALA A 5 17.23 -0.54 -5.68
CA ALA A 5 16.08 -1.24 -5.14
C ALA A 5 16.29 -2.76 -5.33
N ALA A 6 15.91 -3.56 -4.33
CA ALA A 6 16.04 -5.01 -4.41
C ALA A 6 15.35 -5.61 -5.65
N TYR A 7 14.29 -4.98 -6.11
CA TYR A 7 13.57 -5.38 -7.31
C TYR A 7 14.26 -5.02 -8.63
N ASP A 8 15.32 -4.18 -8.65
CA ASP A 8 16.04 -3.86 -9.90
C ASP A 8 16.69 -5.10 -10.52
N GLU A 9 17.22 -6.01 -9.67
CA GLU A 9 17.93 -7.21 -10.11
C GLU A 9 17.00 -8.34 -10.61
N ILE A 10 15.72 -8.28 -10.24
CA ILE A 10 14.75 -9.34 -10.53
C ILE A 10 13.58 -8.89 -11.40
N ALA A 11 13.61 -7.66 -11.95
CA ALA A 11 12.46 -7.08 -12.65
C ALA A 11 12.00 -7.93 -13.84
N ASP A 12 12.93 -8.44 -14.65
CA ASP A 12 12.61 -9.29 -15.80
C ASP A 12 12.06 -10.65 -15.36
N TRP A 13 12.67 -11.27 -14.34
CA TRP A 13 12.17 -12.51 -13.76
C TRP A 13 10.76 -12.31 -13.16
N TYR A 14 10.54 -11.18 -12.48
CA TYR A 14 9.25 -10.85 -11.89
C TYR A 14 8.15 -10.72 -12.94
N GLU A 15 8.44 -9.99 -14.05
CA GLU A 15 7.46 -9.79 -15.13
C GLU A 15 7.15 -11.09 -15.87
N HIS A 16 8.19 -11.86 -16.24
CA HIS A 16 8.03 -12.98 -17.19
C HIS A 16 7.80 -14.33 -16.52
N GLU A 17 8.37 -14.54 -15.34
CA GLU A 17 8.29 -15.83 -14.64
C GLU A 17 7.33 -15.77 -13.45
N PHE A 18 7.49 -14.78 -12.55
CA PHE A 18 6.65 -14.69 -11.35
C PHE A 18 5.20 -14.35 -11.71
N LEU A 19 4.97 -13.28 -12.47
CA LEU A 19 3.63 -12.92 -12.93
C LEU A 19 3.13 -13.88 -14.02
N GLY A 20 3.98 -14.28 -14.96
CA GLY A 20 3.62 -15.24 -16.01
C GLY A 20 3.21 -16.60 -15.47
N ALA A 21 3.81 -17.08 -14.38
CA ALA A 21 3.39 -18.30 -13.72
C ALA A 21 2.02 -18.17 -13.03
N THR A 22 1.62 -16.95 -12.67
CA THR A 22 0.30 -16.66 -12.10
C THR A 22 -0.75 -16.35 -13.17
N ASP A 23 -0.33 -16.02 -14.39
CA ASP A 23 -1.22 -15.73 -15.53
C ASP A 23 -1.63 -17.02 -16.25
N THR A 24 -2.30 -17.92 -15.53
CA THR A 24 -2.97 -19.08 -16.13
C THR A 24 -4.29 -18.70 -16.82
N GLY A 25 -4.26 -17.58 -17.57
CA GLY A 25 -5.34 -17.18 -18.46
C GLY A 25 -6.67 -16.80 -17.77
N HIS A 26 -6.67 -15.85 -16.88
CA HIS A 26 -7.77 -15.26 -16.09
C HIS A 26 -7.85 -15.66 -14.61
N ALA A 27 -6.91 -16.40 -14.05
CA ALA A 27 -6.95 -16.71 -12.63
C ALA A 27 -6.34 -15.53 -11.81
N ASP A 28 -7.16 -14.91 -10.98
CA ASP A 28 -6.73 -14.03 -9.89
C ASP A 28 -6.85 -14.81 -8.56
N PRO A 29 -5.91 -15.70 -8.26
CA PRO A 29 -6.03 -16.63 -7.13
C PRO A 29 -6.05 -15.92 -5.78
N LEU A 30 -5.56 -14.69 -5.74
CA LEU A 30 -5.57 -13.84 -4.55
C LEU A 30 -6.77 -12.89 -4.50
N GLY A 31 -7.57 -12.78 -5.56
CA GLY A 31 -8.73 -11.90 -5.65
C GLY A 31 -8.36 -10.41 -5.65
N LEU A 32 -7.14 -10.04 -6.07
CA LEU A 32 -6.64 -8.66 -6.01
C LEU A 32 -7.47 -7.72 -6.90
N GLY A 33 -7.85 -8.16 -8.09
CA GLY A 33 -8.64 -7.37 -9.01
C GLY A 33 -10.04 -7.10 -8.50
N ASP A 34 -10.66 -8.06 -7.86
CA ASP A 34 -11.99 -7.90 -7.26
C ASP A 34 -11.93 -6.98 -6.04
N LEU A 35 -10.90 -7.14 -5.18
CA LEU A 35 -10.65 -6.22 -4.06
C LEU A 35 -10.41 -4.78 -4.51
N ILE A 36 -9.63 -4.57 -5.59
CA ILE A 36 -9.45 -3.24 -6.18
C ILE A 36 -10.80 -2.67 -6.62
N THR A 37 -11.60 -3.48 -7.31
CA THR A 37 -12.92 -3.05 -7.81
C THR A 37 -13.86 -2.69 -6.67
N GLU A 38 -13.95 -3.53 -5.66
CA GLU A 38 -14.83 -3.33 -4.51
C GLU A 38 -14.43 -2.12 -3.67
N LEU A 39 -13.13 -2.05 -3.29
CA LEU A 39 -12.67 -1.07 -2.31
C LEU A 39 -12.33 0.29 -2.91
N LEU A 40 -11.77 0.34 -4.12
CA LEU A 40 -11.48 1.60 -4.81
C LEU A 40 -12.77 2.22 -5.37
N GLY A 41 -13.62 1.40 -5.96
CA GLY A 41 -14.88 1.81 -6.56
C GLY A 41 -14.70 2.72 -7.77
N GLU A 42 -15.81 2.95 -8.49
CA GLU A 42 -15.85 3.90 -9.60
C GLU A 42 -15.50 5.31 -9.14
N GLY A 43 -14.93 6.10 -10.04
CA GLY A 43 -14.55 7.48 -9.74
C GLY A 43 -13.81 8.14 -10.88
N THR A 44 -13.53 9.42 -10.71
CA THR A 44 -12.80 10.23 -11.69
C THR A 44 -11.50 10.77 -11.13
N GLY A 45 -10.65 11.32 -12.00
CA GLY A 45 -9.38 11.93 -11.63
C GLY A 45 -8.26 10.92 -11.44
N THR A 46 -7.13 11.43 -10.95
CA THR A 46 -5.89 10.65 -10.81
C THR A 46 -5.99 9.64 -9.69
N CYS A 47 -5.61 8.39 -9.96
CA CYS A 47 -5.32 7.36 -8.95
C CYS A 47 -3.83 7.08 -8.98
N LEU A 48 -3.14 7.41 -7.89
CA LEU A 48 -1.73 7.08 -7.72
C LEU A 48 -1.58 5.65 -7.21
N GLU A 49 -0.83 4.82 -7.92
CA GLU A 49 -0.38 3.52 -7.45
C GLU A 49 1.04 3.66 -6.89
N ILE A 50 1.21 3.46 -5.58
CA ILE A 50 2.52 3.45 -4.91
C ILE A 50 3.10 2.05 -4.92
N GLY A 51 4.40 1.92 -5.27
CA GLY A 51 5.01 0.63 -5.53
C GLY A 51 4.32 -0.08 -6.69
N CYS A 52 4.11 0.64 -7.81
CA CYS A 52 3.32 0.15 -8.93
C CYS A 52 3.94 -1.06 -9.66
N GLY A 53 5.20 -1.40 -9.33
CA GLY A 53 5.91 -2.51 -9.95
C GLY A 53 5.91 -2.37 -11.48
N THR A 54 5.45 -3.41 -12.15
CA THR A 54 5.33 -3.43 -13.62
C THR A 54 3.99 -2.87 -14.14
N GLY A 55 3.10 -2.38 -13.25
CA GLY A 55 1.86 -1.70 -13.63
C GLY A 55 0.71 -2.64 -14.00
N VAL A 56 0.66 -3.84 -13.47
CA VAL A 56 -0.34 -4.88 -13.83
C VAL A 56 -1.77 -4.49 -13.47
N HIS A 57 -1.98 -3.62 -12.48
CA HIS A 57 -3.33 -3.22 -12.05
C HIS A 57 -3.91 -2.05 -12.85
N THR A 58 -3.11 -1.45 -13.74
CA THR A 58 -3.47 -0.25 -14.53
C THR A 58 -4.80 -0.38 -15.28
N ALA A 59 -5.02 -1.52 -15.94
CA ALA A 59 -6.25 -1.75 -16.72
C ALA A 59 -7.48 -1.75 -15.80
N ARG A 60 -7.38 -2.32 -14.61
CA ARG A 60 -8.46 -2.36 -13.63
C ARG A 60 -8.79 -0.95 -13.12
N VAL A 61 -7.78 -0.15 -12.79
CA VAL A 61 -7.96 1.25 -12.36
C VAL A 61 -8.63 2.10 -13.45
N ARG A 62 -8.26 1.91 -14.72
CA ARG A 62 -8.91 2.59 -15.85
C ARG A 62 -10.37 2.17 -16.02
N ALA A 63 -10.66 0.88 -15.87
CA ALA A 63 -12.03 0.37 -15.97
C ALA A 63 -12.97 0.97 -14.91
N LEU A 64 -12.42 1.44 -13.78
CA LEU A 64 -13.16 2.17 -12.74
C LEU A 64 -13.30 3.69 -13.02
N GLY A 65 -12.96 4.16 -14.23
CA GLY A 65 -13.08 5.55 -14.64
C GLY A 65 -11.98 6.48 -14.16
N ARG A 66 -10.91 5.94 -13.53
CA ARG A 66 -9.81 6.73 -12.98
C ARG A 66 -8.63 6.79 -13.94
N THR A 67 -7.79 7.80 -13.78
CA THR A 67 -6.53 7.97 -14.53
C THR A 67 -5.37 7.44 -13.69
N PRO A 68 -4.83 6.24 -13.98
CA PRO A 68 -3.72 5.69 -13.21
C PRO A 68 -2.42 6.42 -13.51
N VAL A 69 -1.65 6.69 -12.46
CA VAL A 69 -0.23 7.08 -12.48
C VAL A 69 0.51 6.23 -11.46
N GLY A 70 1.77 5.87 -11.73
CA GLY A 70 2.52 4.99 -10.85
C GLY A 70 3.82 5.60 -10.35
N VAL A 71 4.21 5.24 -9.13
CA VAL A 71 5.56 5.46 -8.61
C VAL A 71 6.13 4.15 -8.09
N ASP A 72 7.41 3.97 -8.31
CA ASP A 72 8.19 2.85 -7.77
C ASP A 72 9.63 3.30 -7.52
N LEU A 73 10.32 2.64 -6.60
CA LEU A 73 11.73 2.89 -6.33
C LEU A 73 12.63 2.19 -7.37
N SER A 74 12.16 1.06 -7.93
CA SER A 74 12.89 0.23 -8.90
C SER A 74 12.78 0.80 -10.32
N ALA A 75 13.90 1.15 -10.89
CA ALA A 75 13.99 1.56 -12.29
C ALA A 75 13.70 0.38 -13.25
N GLY A 76 14.09 -0.85 -12.86
CA GLY A 76 13.81 -2.07 -13.62
C GLY A 76 12.31 -2.32 -13.75
N MET A 77 11.57 -2.28 -12.63
CA MET A 77 10.11 -2.41 -12.63
C MET A 77 9.44 -1.34 -13.50
N LEU A 78 9.86 -0.08 -13.35
CA LEU A 78 9.33 1.03 -14.14
C LEU A 78 9.63 0.88 -15.65
N GLY A 79 10.68 0.17 -16.02
CA GLY A 79 10.98 -0.19 -17.40
C GLY A 79 9.81 -0.91 -18.07
N HIS A 80 9.21 -1.88 -17.39
CA HIS A 80 8.02 -2.62 -17.84
C HIS A 80 6.74 -1.78 -17.72
N ALA A 81 6.59 -1.03 -16.61
CA ALA A 81 5.38 -0.26 -16.33
C ALA A 81 5.09 0.86 -17.34
N ARG A 82 6.13 1.46 -17.95
CA ARG A 82 6.01 2.60 -18.89
C ARG A 82 5.09 2.35 -20.08
N ALA A 83 4.96 1.10 -20.51
CA ALA A 83 4.04 0.72 -21.58
C ALA A 83 2.57 0.73 -21.15
N ARG A 84 2.32 0.73 -19.86
CA ARG A 84 0.99 0.56 -19.26
C ARG A 84 0.42 1.85 -18.69
N LEU A 85 1.26 2.69 -18.04
CA LEU A 85 0.83 3.91 -17.39
C LEU A 85 1.97 4.95 -17.32
N PRO A 86 1.66 6.25 -17.12
CA PRO A 86 2.66 7.25 -16.75
C PRO A 86 3.29 6.88 -15.40
N VAL A 87 4.63 6.89 -15.34
CA VAL A 87 5.37 6.50 -14.14
C VAL A 87 6.47 7.49 -13.80
N ALA A 88 6.81 7.58 -12.52
CA ALA A 88 7.97 8.28 -12.02
C ALA A 88 8.74 7.42 -11.02
N ARG A 89 10.07 7.50 -11.04
CA ARG A 89 10.89 6.89 -9.99
C ARG A 89 10.82 7.76 -8.75
N ALA A 90 10.28 7.22 -7.66
CA ALA A 90 10.16 7.94 -6.41
C ALA A 90 10.16 6.98 -5.20
N ASP A 91 10.60 7.50 -4.07
CA ASP A 91 10.44 6.86 -2.78
C ASP A 91 9.04 7.16 -2.24
N ALA A 92 8.30 6.13 -1.85
CA ALA A 92 6.96 6.26 -1.30
C ALA A 92 6.93 7.01 0.05
N GLU A 93 8.07 7.08 0.75
CA GLU A 93 8.21 7.91 1.97
C GLU A 93 8.34 9.41 1.65
N ARG A 94 8.47 9.79 0.36
CA ARG A 94 8.61 11.18 -0.11
C ARG A 94 8.00 11.34 -1.49
N LEU A 95 6.68 11.33 -1.57
CA LEU A 95 5.94 11.38 -2.83
C LEU A 95 6.08 12.74 -3.54
N PRO A 96 6.35 12.76 -4.86
CA PRO A 96 6.53 13.98 -5.64
C PRO A 96 5.19 14.64 -6.03
N PHE A 97 4.23 14.66 -5.12
CA PHE A 97 2.91 15.24 -5.31
C PHE A 97 2.65 16.33 -4.27
N ARG A 98 1.82 17.31 -4.65
CA ARG A 98 1.39 18.38 -3.74
C ARG A 98 0.44 17.83 -2.68
N ASP A 99 0.40 18.50 -1.54
CA ASP A 99 -0.56 18.21 -0.49
C ASP A 99 -1.99 18.32 -1.03
N GLY A 100 -2.84 17.38 -0.65
CA GLY A 100 -4.26 17.40 -0.98
C GLY A 100 -4.59 17.33 -2.47
N SER A 101 -3.70 16.81 -3.32
CA SER A 101 -3.87 16.89 -4.79
C SER A 101 -4.46 15.63 -5.43
N LEU A 102 -4.53 14.52 -4.72
CA LEU A 102 -4.94 13.24 -5.28
C LEU A 102 -6.28 12.75 -4.71
N PRO A 103 -7.28 12.47 -5.55
CA PRO A 103 -8.55 11.93 -5.09
C PRO A 103 -8.47 10.46 -4.68
N ALA A 104 -7.46 9.71 -5.15
CA ALA A 104 -7.27 8.32 -4.82
C ALA A 104 -5.80 7.90 -4.83
N VAL A 105 -5.46 7.00 -3.90
CA VAL A 105 -4.17 6.30 -3.84
C VAL A 105 -4.43 4.81 -3.68
N LEU A 106 -3.64 3.99 -4.35
CA LEU A 106 -3.69 2.53 -4.33
C LEU A 106 -2.31 1.98 -3.94
N ALA A 107 -2.29 0.97 -3.09
CA ALA A 107 -1.09 0.21 -2.72
C ALA A 107 -1.42 -1.28 -2.72
N VAL A 108 -0.80 -2.06 -3.61
CA VAL A 108 -1.08 -3.50 -3.75
C VAL A 108 0.18 -4.30 -3.51
N MET A 109 0.16 -5.16 -2.50
CA MET A 109 1.21 -6.12 -2.14
C MET A 109 2.59 -5.50 -1.82
N VAL A 110 2.63 -4.25 -1.34
CA VAL A 110 3.88 -3.49 -1.17
C VAL A 110 4.31 -3.27 0.28
N HIS A 111 3.41 -3.38 1.27
CA HIS A 111 3.72 -2.96 2.65
C HIS A 111 4.84 -3.78 3.32
N THR A 112 4.99 -5.05 2.93
CA THR A 112 6.07 -5.92 3.42
C THR A 112 7.43 -5.56 2.81
N ASP A 113 7.44 -4.88 1.67
CA ASP A 113 8.65 -4.45 0.97
C ASP A 113 9.14 -3.06 1.45
N MET A 114 8.30 -2.36 2.23
CA MET A 114 8.54 -1.01 2.72
C MET A 114 8.73 -1.01 4.25
N PRO A 115 9.98 -1.13 4.77
CA PRO A 115 10.21 -1.10 6.23
C PRO A 115 9.66 0.16 6.90
N GLY A 116 9.72 1.30 6.22
CA GLY A 116 9.19 2.59 6.66
C GLY A 116 7.68 2.78 6.38
N TYR A 117 6.88 1.73 6.25
CA TYR A 117 5.48 1.84 5.86
C TYR A 117 4.64 2.88 6.65
N PRO A 118 4.85 3.10 7.97
CA PRO A 118 4.19 4.21 8.67
C PRO A 118 4.52 5.60 8.10
N ALA A 119 5.74 5.81 7.56
CA ALA A 119 6.08 7.07 6.88
C ALA A 119 5.37 7.16 5.52
N VAL A 120 5.27 6.05 4.79
CA VAL A 120 4.49 5.97 3.55
C VAL A 120 3.02 6.34 3.79
N LEU A 121 2.39 5.84 4.86
CA LEU A 121 1.01 6.17 5.19
C LEU A 121 0.83 7.67 5.50
N ARG A 122 1.79 8.32 6.16
CA ARG A 122 1.78 9.79 6.36
C ARG A 122 1.86 10.55 5.04
N GLU A 123 2.69 10.09 4.10
CA GLU A 123 2.77 10.69 2.77
C GLU A 123 1.48 10.47 1.96
N VAL A 124 0.88 9.28 2.05
CA VAL A 124 -0.44 9.01 1.48
C VAL A 124 -1.48 10.01 2.02
N ALA A 125 -1.55 10.17 3.35
CA ALA A 125 -2.47 11.11 3.97
C ALA A 125 -2.21 12.56 3.52
N ARG A 126 -0.95 12.97 3.37
CA ARG A 126 -0.55 14.30 2.91
C ARG A 126 -1.01 14.58 1.48
N VAL A 127 -0.82 13.63 0.57
CA VAL A 127 -1.13 13.86 -0.86
C VAL A 127 -2.62 13.67 -1.20
N LEU A 128 -3.36 12.93 -0.39
CA LEU A 128 -4.80 12.75 -0.59
C LEU A 128 -5.56 14.06 -0.40
N SER A 129 -6.45 14.36 -1.33
CA SER A 129 -7.42 15.44 -1.16
C SER A 129 -8.35 15.17 0.03
N PRO A 130 -8.94 16.21 0.65
CA PRO A 130 -9.94 16.02 1.70
C PRO A 130 -11.03 15.04 1.27
N GLY A 131 -11.25 13.99 2.07
CA GLY A 131 -12.17 12.90 1.71
C GLY A 131 -11.68 11.95 0.62
N GLY A 132 -10.44 12.11 0.15
CA GLY A 132 -9.81 11.20 -0.80
C GLY A 132 -9.68 9.77 -0.27
N VAL A 133 -9.62 8.80 -1.16
CA VAL A 133 -9.65 7.37 -0.85
C VAL A 133 -8.26 6.78 -0.92
N PHE A 134 -7.86 6.05 0.11
CA PHE A 134 -6.73 5.13 0.08
C PHE A 134 -7.19 3.69 0.13
N VAL A 135 -6.71 2.88 -0.80
CA VAL A 135 -6.90 1.42 -0.79
C VAL A 135 -5.55 0.75 -0.60
N HIS A 136 -5.45 0.00 0.48
CA HIS A 136 -4.34 -0.89 0.78
C HIS A 136 -4.79 -2.32 0.59
N ILE A 137 -4.04 -3.09 -0.18
CA ILE A 137 -4.22 -4.53 -0.36
C ILE A 137 -2.85 -5.16 -0.10
N GLY A 138 -2.75 -6.02 0.90
CA GLY A 138 -1.44 -6.54 1.30
C GLY A 138 -1.48 -7.95 1.84
N VAL A 139 -0.31 -8.51 2.04
CA VAL A 139 -0.13 -9.82 2.67
C VAL A 139 -0.79 -9.81 4.05
N HIS A 140 -1.56 -10.87 4.36
CA HIS A 140 -2.26 -10.94 5.64
C HIS A 140 -1.29 -11.11 6.80
N PRO A 141 -1.21 -10.15 7.75
CA PRO A 141 -0.17 -10.16 8.78
C PRO A 141 -0.29 -11.33 9.78
N CYS A 142 -1.48 -11.91 9.94
CA CYS A 142 -1.68 -13.00 10.90
C CYS A 142 -1.37 -14.38 10.31
N PHE A 143 -1.42 -14.54 9.00
CA PHE A 143 -1.36 -15.86 8.35
C PHE A 143 -0.21 -16.02 7.37
N CYS A 144 0.60 -15.00 7.16
CA CYS A 144 1.73 -15.03 6.25
C CYS A 144 2.97 -14.43 6.92
N GLY A 145 4.07 -15.18 6.86
CA GLY A 145 5.34 -14.81 7.47
C GLY A 145 6.09 -16.04 7.95
N GLY A 146 7.33 -15.91 8.37
CA GLY A 146 8.16 -17.02 8.87
C GLY A 146 7.60 -17.74 10.10
N PHE A 147 6.67 -17.10 10.83
CA PHE A 147 5.95 -17.69 11.97
C PHE A 147 4.74 -18.55 11.57
N ALA A 148 4.28 -18.47 10.30
CA ALA A 148 3.08 -19.15 9.84
C ALA A 148 3.46 -20.31 8.89
N ASP A 149 3.37 -21.53 9.39
CA ASP A 149 3.60 -22.74 8.60
C ASP A 149 2.31 -23.12 7.86
N ARG A 150 2.38 -23.08 6.54
CA ARG A 150 1.28 -23.35 5.60
C ARG A 150 1.54 -24.61 4.75
N SER A 151 2.47 -25.45 5.15
CA SER A 151 2.82 -26.68 4.41
C SER A 151 1.69 -27.71 4.36
N ASP A 152 0.74 -27.62 5.29
CA ASP A 152 -0.46 -28.44 5.31
C ASP A 152 -1.64 -27.60 4.76
N PRO A 153 -2.29 -28.02 3.66
CA PRO A 153 -3.38 -27.25 3.06
C PRO A 153 -4.64 -27.16 3.93
N GLU A 154 -4.79 -28.06 4.91
CA GLU A 154 -5.97 -28.09 5.76
C GLU A 154 -5.82 -27.28 7.06
N ARG A 155 -4.60 -26.83 7.37
CA ARG A 155 -4.33 -26.08 8.60
C ARG A 155 -3.16 -25.13 8.48
N ILE A 156 -3.18 -24.07 9.26
CA ILE A 156 -2.04 -23.19 9.49
C ILE A 156 -1.55 -23.37 10.93
N VAL A 157 -0.25 -23.60 11.09
CA VAL A 157 0.37 -23.63 12.41
C VAL A 157 1.07 -22.31 12.64
N VAL A 158 0.53 -21.50 13.54
CA VAL A 158 1.14 -20.24 13.96
C VAL A 158 2.11 -20.51 15.11
N ARG A 159 3.38 -20.20 14.89
CA ARG A 159 4.48 -20.36 15.86
C ARG A 159 4.74 -19.04 16.58
N PRO A 160 5.46 -19.04 17.74
CA PRO A 160 5.98 -17.81 18.34
C PRO A 160 6.76 -16.97 17.33
N GLY A 161 6.70 -15.62 17.48
CA GLY A 161 7.37 -14.68 16.58
C GLY A 161 6.41 -13.74 15.85
N TYR A 162 5.09 -13.97 15.93
CA TYR A 162 4.09 -13.08 15.32
C TYR A 162 4.18 -11.64 15.84
N LEU A 163 4.44 -11.45 17.12
CA LEU A 163 4.55 -10.10 17.71
C LEU A 163 5.91 -9.44 17.47
N ASP A 164 6.87 -10.18 16.95
CA ASP A 164 8.21 -9.66 16.71
C ASP A 164 8.25 -8.98 15.33
N GLY A 165 8.20 -7.65 15.30
CA GLY A 165 8.42 -6.90 14.07
C GLY A 165 9.86 -7.13 13.57
N HIS A 166 10.02 -7.86 12.48
CA HIS A 166 11.33 -8.21 11.93
C HIS A 166 11.35 -8.23 10.40
N ARG A 167 12.55 -8.13 9.85
CA ARG A 167 12.78 -8.40 8.44
C ARG A 167 13.28 -9.84 8.27
N THR A 168 12.71 -10.55 7.30
CA THR A 168 13.12 -11.91 6.95
C THR A 168 13.36 -12.02 5.45
N THR A 169 14.20 -12.98 5.06
CA THR A 169 14.34 -13.45 3.68
C THR A 169 13.76 -14.85 3.49
N ASP A 170 13.15 -15.42 4.53
CA ASP A 170 12.49 -16.72 4.41
C ASP A 170 11.26 -16.60 3.53
N SER A 171 11.24 -17.33 2.43
CA SER A 171 10.08 -17.36 1.55
C SER A 171 8.96 -18.18 2.18
N TRP A 172 7.74 -17.68 2.07
CA TRP A 172 6.53 -18.41 2.44
C TRP A 172 5.68 -18.77 1.21
N THR A 173 6.30 -18.68 0.04
CA THR A 173 5.73 -19.10 -1.24
C THR A 173 6.74 -19.94 -2.00
N ASP A 174 6.28 -20.90 -2.78
CA ASP A 174 7.14 -21.81 -3.56
C ASP A 174 7.94 -21.09 -4.67
N GLN A 175 7.54 -19.84 -4.99
CA GLN A 175 8.19 -19.05 -6.05
C GLN A 175 9.46 -18.32 -5.58
N GLY A 176 9.79 -18.35 -4.29
CA GLY A 176 11.04 -17.80 -3.77
C GLY A 176 11.21 -16.29 -3.88
N LEU A 177 10.12 -15.51 -4.02
CA LEU A 177 10.20 -14.05 -4.12
C LEU A 177 10.89 -13.45 -2.89
N ARG A 178 10.56 -13.92 -1.70
CA ARG A 178 11.07 -13.35 -0.45
C ARG A 178 12.54 -13.67 -0.21
N ASP A 179 13.03 -14.80 -0.74
CA ASP A 179 14.47 -15.13 -0.73
C ASP A 179 15.29 -14.07 -1.49
N LYS A 180 14.69 -13.46 -2.51
CA LYS A 180 15.33 -12.46 -3.38
C LYS A 180 15.27 -11.05 -2.79
N VAL A 181 14.10 -10.64 -2.27
CA VAL A 181 13.87 -9.23 -1.88
C VAL A 181 13.62 -9.05 -0.38
N GLY A 182 13.39 -10.13 0.35
CA GLY A 182 13.01 -10.13 1.75
C GLY A 182 11.59 -9.62 1.98
N ALA A 183 11.20 -9.56 3.25
CA ALA A 183 9.95 -8.96 3.70
C ALA A 183 10.07 -8.43 5.11
N THR A 184 9.31 -7.41 5.43
CA THR A 184 9.17 -6.88 6.78
C THR A 184 7.82 -7.30 7.33
N HIS A 185 7.85 -8.07 8.41
CA HIS A 185 6.63 -8.39 9.16
C HIS A 185 6.25 -7.22 10.06
N ARG A 186 4.95 -6.94 10.12
CA ARG A 186 4.35 -5.98 11.05
C ARG A 186 3.07 -6.61 11.60
N PRO A 187 2.95 -6.79 12.93
CA PRO A 187 1.73 -7.32 13.55
C PRO A 187 0.50 -6.51 13.18
N LEU A 188 -0.66 -7.16 13.09
CA LEU A 188 -1.92 -6.51 12.70
C LEU A 188 -2.25 -5.24 13.50
N PRO A 189 -2.12 -5.22 14.85
CA PRO A 189 -2.37 -3.98 15.60
C PRO A 189 -1.45 -2.83 15.19
N GLU A 190 -0.16 -3.10 14.95
CA GLU A 190 0.79 -2.07 14.51
C GLU A 190 0.44 -1.55 13.11
N LEU A 191 0.05 -2.44 12.20
CA LEU A 191 -0.39 -2.03 10.87
C LEU A 191 -1.62 -1.13 10.96
N LEU A 192 -2.64 -1.50 11.74
CA LEU A 192 -3.86 -0.71 11.87
C LEU A 192 -3.63 0.63 12.58
N HIS A 193 -2.82 0.65 13.65
CA HIS A 193 -2.44 1.88 14.32
C HIS A 193 -1.69 2.83 13.38
N ALA A 194 -0.83 2.31 12.49
CA ALA A 194 -0.11 3.15 11.54
C ALA A 194 -1.05 3.93 10.59
N PHE A 195 -2.22 3.38 10.24
CA PHE A 195 -3.26 4.12 9.51
C PHE A 195 -3.82 5.27 10.35
N LEU A 196 -4.22 4.98 11.59
CA LEU A 196 -4.81 5.98 12.49
C LEU A 196 -3.82 7.09 12.80
N ASP A 197 -2.57 6.75 13.08
CA ASP A 197 -1.48 7.70 13.39
C ASP A 197 -1.12 8.59 12.18
N ALA A 198 -1.38 8.10 10.97
CA ALA A 198 -1.23 8.88 9.74
C ALA A 198 -2.43 9.79 9.45
N GLY A 199 -3.52 9.74 10.23
CA GLY A 199 -4.76 10.47 9.96
C GLY A 199 -5.62 9.84 8.86
N LEU A 200 -5.41 8.57 8.58
CA LEU A 200 -6.24 7.77 7.66
C LEU A 200 -7.28 7.01 8.47
N THR A 201 -8.56 7.24 8.20
CA THR A 201 -9.66 6.56 8.87
C THR A 201 -10.08 5.32 8.08
N PRO A 202 -9.84 4.10 8.57
CA PRO A 202 -10.33 2.89 7.93
C PRO A 202 -11.86 2.86 7.90
N GLU A 203 -12.44 2.52 6.73
CA GLU A 203 -13.89 2.44 6.51
C GLU A 203 -14.38 1.03 6.24
N ARG A 204 -13.53 0.23 5.57
CA ARG A 204 -13.84 -1.15 5.19
C ARG A 204 -12.59 -2.01 5.27
N PHE A 205 -12.83 -3.27 5.61
CA PHE A 205 -11.83 -4.33 5.55
C PHE A 205 -12.39 -5.48 4.70
N ALA A 206 -11.51 -6.16 3.99
CA ALA A 206 -11.83 -7.37 3.25
C ALA A 206 -10.64 -8.34 3.33
N GLU A 207 -10.95 -9.61 3.17
CA GLU A 207 -9.95 -10.67 3.14
C GLU A 207 -10.15 -11.54 1.91
N SER A 208 -9.05 -12.09 1.36
CA SER A 208 -9.11 -12.97 0.18
C SER A 208 -7.89 -13.90 0.11
N GLY A 209 -7.79 -14.69 -0.94
CA GLY A 209 -6.64 -15.55 -1.20
C GLY A 209 -6.79 -16.98 -0.67
N GLY A 210 -8.02 -17.49 -0.55
CA GLY A 210 -8.32 -18.90 -0.26
C GLY A 210 -9.11 -19.12 1.03
N ALA A 211 -9.26 -20.38 1.42
CA ALA A 211 -10.01 -20.78 2.62
C ALA A 211 -9.43 -20.19 3.92
N THR A 212 -8.12 -20.01 3.96
CA THR A 212 -7.45 -19.15 4.96
C THR A 212 -6.89 -17.94 4.25
N PRO A 213 -7.24 -16.72 4.67
CA PRO A 213 -6.90 -15.54 3.90
C PRO A 213 -5.40 -15.30 3.82
N LEU A 214 -4.92 -15.03 2.61
CA LEU A 214 -3.54 -14.61 2.34
C LEU A 214 -3.41 -13.09 2.25
N VAL A 215 -4.53 -12.43 2.04
CA VAL A 215 -4.63 -11.00 1.75
C VAL A 215 -5.53 -10.34 2.77
N LEU A 216 -5.06 -9.23 3.33
CA LEU A 216 -5.87 -8.26 4.06
C LEU A 216 -5.94 -6.98 3.23
N ALA A 217 -7.14 -6.50 3.00
CA ALA A 217 -7.38 -5.25 2.29
C ALA A 217 -8.10 -4.24 3.19
N THR A 218 -7.76 -2.97 3.03
CA THR A 218 -8.32 -1.87 3.82
C THR A 218 -8.62 -0.70 2.89
N ARG A 219 -9.85 -0.21 2.95
CA ARG A 219 -10.20 1.11 2.41
C ARG A 219 -10.16 2.12 3.54
N ALA A 220 -9.47 3.22 3.36
CA ALA A 220 -9.40 4.32 4.31
C ALA A 220 -9.65 5.67 3.63
N ARG A 221 -10.03 6.68 4.39
CA ARG A 221 -10.14 8.06 3.93
C ARG A 221 -9.16 8.96 4.64
N SER A 222 -8.68 9.96 3.92
CA SER A 222 -8.06 11.13 4.54
C SER A 222 -9.10 11.87 5.36
N ALA A 223 -8.75 12.33 6.57
CA ALA A 223 -9.60 13.18 7.37
C ALA A 223 -10.08 14.37 6.52
N ALA A 224 -11.36 14.68 6.55
CA ALA A 224 -11.88 15.89 5.93
C ALA A 224 -11.11 17.08 6.54
N GLY A 225 -10.38 17.82 5.69
CA GLY A 225 -9.52 18.91 6.17
C GLY A 225 -10.32 19.88 7.03
N THR A 226 -10.04 19.88 8.31
CA THR A 226 -10.28 21.06 9.13
C THR A 226 -9.31 22.09 8.58
N ALA A 227 -9.82 23.08 7.84
CA ALA A 227 -9.05 24.25 7.48
C ALA A 227 -8.35 24.75 8.76
N PRO A 228 -7.05 25.11 8.71
CA PRO A 228 -6.38 25.66 9.88
C PRO A 228 -7.23 26.82 10.40
N GLY A 229 -7.79 26.64 11.57
CA GLY A 229 -8.63 27.66 12.20
C GLY A 229 -7.82 28.97 12.25
N THR A 230 -8.33 29.99 11.61
CA THR A 230 -7.83 31.34 11.76
C THR A 230 -7.90 31.65 13.28
N GLY A 231 -6.79 31.46 13.97
CA GLY A 231 -6.67 31.78 15.38
C GLY A 231 -6.99 33.25 15.58
N THR A 232 -8.16 33.53 16.08
CA THR A 232 -8.54 34.87 16.58
C THR A 232 -7.62 35.14 17.75
N ALA A 233 -6.70 36.05 17.57
CA ALA A 233 -5.84 36.52 18.65
C ALA A 233 -6.72 36.99 19.85
N PRO A 234 -6.37 36.64 21.08
CA PRO A 234 -7.11 37.14 22.25
C PRO A 234 -6.97 38.65 22.33
N GLY A 235 -8.11 39.33 22.23
CA GLY A 235 -8.17 40.78 22.40
C GLY A 235 -7.58 41.21 23.72
N THR A 236 -6.65 42.16 23.68
CA THR A 236 -6.09 42.83 24.84
C THR A 236 -7.19 43.59 25.58
N GLY A 237 -7.74 42.99 26.64
CA GLY A 237 -8.68 43.63 27.54
C GLY A 237 -7.96 44.70 28.38
N THR A 238 -8.29 45.95 28.12
CA THR A 238 -7.87 47.09 28.93
C THR A 238 -8.54 47.01 30.32
N ALA A 239 -7.75 46.97 31.37
CA ALA A 239 -8.24 47.00 32.77
C ALA A 239 -8.83 48.40 33.11
N PRO A 240 -9.99 48.48 33.81
CA PRO A 240 -10.50 49.75 34.29
C PRO A 240 -9.74 50.18 35.55
N GLY A 241 -9.29 51.46 35.56
CA GLY A 241 -8.59 52.07 36.65
C GLY A 241 -9.48 52.21 37.88
N ARG A 242 -8.91 51.98 39.06
CA ARG A 242 -9.48 52.31 40.40
C ARG A 242 -9.35 53.78 40.65
N ARG A 243 -10.43 54.38 41.06
CA ARG A 243 -10.49 55.52 42.03
C ARG A 243 -11.18 55.06 43.31
#